data_d54642c4d1e70b26b43d905f7031408d
#
_entry.id   d54642c4d1e70b26b43d905f7031408d
#
_cell.length_a   1.000
_cell.length_b   1.000
_cell.length_c   1.000
_cell.angle_alpha   90.00
_cell.angle_beta   90.00
_cell.angle_gamma   90.00
#
_symmetry.space_group_name_H-M   'P 1'
#
loop_
_entity.id
_entity.type
_entity.pdbx_description
1 polymer ?
#
loop_
_entity_poly.entity_id
_entity_poly.type
_entity_poly.pdbx_seq_one_letter_code
_entity_poly.pdbx_strand_id
1 'polypeptide(L)'
;RGCIAKCTFCEETHFWKYRQRNALSTLNEIEHMYYEHGTNVFWFIDSLVNGNLNELRGFVKGVAEKELDIHWTGYCRCDGRMDAEYYKDLKAGGCEVLNYGIESGSQVVLDAMDKKVTVPEMEANFRDGYAAGIDAMTNWIVGYPNEGQKELEDTLTFMYRVRNQGLIAISQGTGFSVGVDTIVGQNLDKFNLSPFYYYDHWITKDYKMSIVHKLIRMKSFSIFTDLLNTEKTCSKPTRPNLAKFHYNIKFDNPDNEFDIEYDYDDFDYNIIKPDISNFADSLVNEIWPFLRIVWRTKGAYRLHLKFRKDWEYEEWGERNAAPLDADYIFKIDDDGKWTA
;
A
#
# COMPACT_ATOMS: atom_id res chain seq x y z
N ARG A 1 -16.51 -7.09 14.61
CA ARG A 1 -15.10 -7.31 14.97
C ARG A 1 -14.56 -8.54 14.29
N GLY A 2 -13.25 -8.56 14.01
CA GLY A 2 -12.58 -9.63 13.30
C GLY A 2 -12.84 -9.61 11.82
N CYS A 3 -12.23 -10.55 11.10
CA CYS A 3 -12.32 -10.67 9.66
C CYS A 3 -12.73 -12.10 9.26
N ILE A 4 -13.46 -12.24 8.16
CA ILE A 4 -13.83 -13.55 7.59
C ILE A 4 -12.69 -14.19 6.79
N ALA A 5 -11.70 -13.40 6.37
CA ALA A 5 -10.55 -13.87 5.61
C ALA A 5 -9.49 -14.49 6.52
N LYS A 6 -8.66 -15.36 5.92
CA LYS A 6 -7.52 -16.00 6.59
C LYS A 6 -6.23 -15.68 5.85
N CYS A 7 -6.01 -14.39 5.59
CA CYS A 7 -4.80 -13.95 4.93
C CYS A 7 -3.58 -14.36 5.75
N THR A 8 -2.57 -14.90 5.09
CA THR A 8 -1.43 -15.55 5.75
C THR A 8 -0.56 -14.61 6.58
N PHE A 9 -0.61 -13.32 6.26
CA PHE A 9 0.14 -12.25 6.92
C PHE A 9 -0.58 -11.57 8.08
N CYS A 10 -1.88 -11.83 8.26
CA CYS A 10 -2.74 -11.04 9.13
C CYS A 10 -2.95 -11.73 10.48
N GLU A 11 -2.77 -10.98 11.56
CA GLU A 11 -2.99 -11.44 12.94
C GLU A 11 -4.47 -11.38 13.38
N GLU A 12 -5.31 -10.67 12.63
CA GLU A 12 -6.69 -10.40 13.02
C GLU A 12 -7.49 -11.68 13.33
N THR A 13 -7.28 -12.73 12.53
CA THR A 13 -7.98 -14.01 12.71
C THR A 13 -7.47 -14.83 13.90
N HIS A 14 -6.27 -14.51 14.41
CA HIS A 14 -5.75 -15.10 15.64
C HIS A 14 -6.44 -14.51 16.86
N PHE A 15 -6.57 -13.18 16.91
CA PHE A 15 -7.12 -12.50 18.08
C PHE A 15 -8.64 -12.51 18.14
N TRP A 16 -9.32 -12.52 16.97
CA TRP A 16 -10.76 -12.31 16.92
C TRP A 16 -11.47 -13.33 16.04
N LYS A 17 -12.45 -14.04 16.61
CA LYS A 17 -13.48 -14.69 15.79
C LYS A 17 -14.35 -13.60 15.17
N TYR A 18 -14.61 -13.74 13.86
CA TYR A 18 -15.53 -12.84 13.17
C TYR A 18 -16.90 -12.87 13.85
N ARG A 19 -17.41 -11.71 14.14
CA ARG A 19 -18.75 -11.48 14.66
C ARG A 19 -19.22 -10.11 14.21
N GLN A 20 -20.50 -10.03 13.89
CA GLN A 20 -21.11 -8.82 13.35
C GLN A 20 -22.43 -8.57 14.09
N ARG A 21 -22.76 -7.32 14.26
CA ARG A 21 -24.11 -6.86 14.62
C ARG A 21 -24.98 -6.94 13.37
N ASN A 22 -26.28 -7.12 13.55
CA ASN A 22 -27.22 -7.05 12.44
C ASN A 22 -27.44 -5.58 11.99
N ALA A 23 -27.95 -5.42 10.79
CA ALA A 23 -28.19 -4.13 10.16
C ALA A 23 -29.02 -3.19 11.05
N LEU A 24 -30.12 -3.68 11.62
CA LEU A 24 -31.01 -2.89 12.46
C LEU A 24 -30.31 -2.38 13.72
N SER A 25 -29.51 -3.23 14.36
CA SER A 25 -28.79 -2.83 15.58
C SER A 25 -27.74 -1.74 15.30
N THR A 26 -27.08 -1.80 14.14
CA THR A 26 -26.12 -0.77 13.73
C THR A 26 -26.86 0.52 13.35
N LEU A 27 -27.96 0.40 12.61
CA LEU A 27 -28.80 1.54 12.22
C LEU A 27 -29.33 2.30 13.45
N ASN A 28 -29.84 1.58 14.44
CA ASN A 28 -30.37 2.21 15.66
C ASN A 28 -29.31 2.99 16.44
N GLU A 29 -28.07 2.50 16.48
CA GLU A 29 -26.96 3.23 17.11
C GLU A 29 -26.60 4.49 16.33
N ILE A 30 -26.49 4.40 15.02
CA ILE A 30 -26.22 5.56 14.16
C ILE A 30 -27.35 6.58 14.27
N GLU A 31 -28.59 6.14 14.26
CA GLU A 31 -29.77 7.00 14.43
C GLU A 31 -29.75 7.73 15.78
N HIS A 32 -29.43 7.01 16.86
CA HIS A 32 -29.26 7.60 18.19
C HIS A 32 -28.15 8.68 18.19
N MET A 33 -26.97 8.38 17.64
CA MET A 33 -25.88 9.35 17.55
C MET A 33 -26.26 10.56 16.70
N TYR A 34 -27.02 10.35 15.64
CA TYR A 34 -27.48 11.42 14.76
C TYR A 34 -28.44 12.39 15.46
N TYR A 35 -29.48 11.88 16.11
CA TYR A 35 -30.52 12.73 16.73
C TYR A 35 -30.12 13.25 18.11
N GLU A 36 -29.50 12.44 18.96
CA GLU A 36 -29.21 12.83 20.34
C GLU A 36 -27.89 13.61 20.46
N HIS A 37 -26.93 13.38 19.55
CA HIS A 37 -25.61 14.00 19.62
C HIS A 37 -25.27 14.90 18.41
N GLY A 38 -26.14 14.98 17.41
CA GLY A 38 -25.92 15.77 16.22
C GLY A 38 -24.74 15.29 15.37
N THR A 39 -24.34 14.01 15.52
CA THR A 39 -23.21 13.43 14.83
C THR A 39 -23.65 12.90 13.47
N ASN A 40 -23.03 13.37 12.39
CA ASN A 40 -23.34 12.92 11.04
C ASN A 40 -22.13 12.38 10.26
N VAL A 41 -20.93 12.34 10.88
CA VAL A 41 -19.71 11.77 10.31
C VAL A 41 -19.24 10.59 11.16
N PHE A 42 -19.07 9.43 10.52
CA PHE A 42 -18.74 8.20 11.21
C PHE A 42 -17.53 7.51 10.58
N TRP A 43 -16.63 7.03 11.41
CA TRP A 43 -15.57 6.14 11.00
C TRP A 43 -15.77 4.77 11.65
N PHE A 44 -16.11 3.77 10.81
CA PHE A 44 -16.16 2.39 11.23
C PHE A 44 -14.73 1.85 11.37
N ILE A 45 -14.31 1.66 12.63
CA ILE A 45 -12.96 1.15 12.97
C ILE A 45 -12.91 -0.38 12.99
N ASP A 46 -13.92 -1.03 12.44
CA ASP A 46 -13.96 -2.49 12.26
C ASP A 46 -12.89 -2.91 11.28
N SER A 47 -12.25 -4.06 11.53
CA SER A 47 -11.24 -4.63 10.62
C SER A 47 -11.81 -4.95 9.23
N LEU A 48 -13.14 -5.08 9.13
CA LEU A 48 -13.83 -5.37 7.88
C LEU A 48 -15.32 -4.98 7.97
N VAL A 49 -15.75 -3.96 7.25
CA VAL A 49 -17.17 -3.55 7.23
C VAL A 49 -18.02 -4.46 6.33
N ASN A 50 -17.47 -4.97 5.23
CA ASN A 50 -18.17 -5.80 4.27
C ASN A 50 -18.02 -7.32 4.51
N GLY A 51 -17.79 -7.74 5.74
CA GLY A 51 -17.68 -9.16 6.08
C GLY A 51 -18.97 -9.96 5.85
N ASN A 52 -20.14 -9.29 5.97
CA ASN A 52 -21.43 -9.80 5.56
C ASN A 52 -22.14 -8.75 4.72
N LEU A 53 -22.18 -9.00 3.41
CA LEU A 53 -22.72 -8.06 2.43
C LEU A 53 -24.23 -7.77 2.65
N ASN A 54 -25.00 -8.76 3.11
CA ASN A 54 -26.43 -8.59 3.34
C ASN A 54 -26.70 -7.63 4.51
N GLU A 55 -25.95 -7.77 5.60
CA GLU A 55 -26.10 -6.90 6.76
C GLU A 55 -25.65 -5.48 6.45
N LEU A 56 -24.53 -5.31 5.75
CA LEU A 56 -24.07 -3.99 5.31
C LEU A 56 -25.09 -3.33 4.38
N ARG A 57 -25.62 -4.09 3.42
CA ARG A 57 -26.66 -3.60 2.49
C ARG A 57 -27.96 -3.24 3.23
N GLY A 58 -28.35 -4.05 4.21
CA GLY A 58 -29.51 -3.75 5.06
C GLY A 58 -29.36 -2.47 5.87
N PHE A 59 -28.16 -2.25 6.42
CA PHE A 59 -27.81 -1.02 7.14
C PHE A 59 -27.93 0.22 6.23
N VAL A 60 -27.25 0.22 5.08
CA VAL A 60 -27.23 1.40 4.19
C VAL A 60 -28.61 1.69 3.58
N LYS A 61 -29.42 0.66 3.31
CA LYS A 61 -30.80 0.84 2.89
C LYS A 61 -31.65 1.46 3.98
N GLY A 62 -31.48 1.03 5.24
CA GLY A 62 -32.17 1.64 6.37
C GLY A 62 -31.78 3.11 6.59
N VAL A 63 -30.51 3.48 6.36
CA VAL A 63 -30.05 4.88 6.38
C VAL A 63 -30.77 5.70 5.30
N ALA A 64 -30.82 5.18 4.08
CA ALA A 64 -31.47 5.85 2.95
C ALA A 64 -32.99 5.97 3.15
N GLU A 65 -33.66 4.92 3.63
CA GLU A 65 -35.12 4.91 3.92
C GLU A 65 -35.52 5.91 5.01
N LYS A 66 -34.62 6.14 5.99
CA LYS A 66 -34.80 7.11 7.07
C LYS A 66 -34.33 8.52 6.71
N GLU A 67 -33.80 8.70 5.50
CA GLU A 67 -33.27 9.99 5.00
C GLU A 67 -32.24 10.60 5.97
N LEU A 68 -31.40 9.76 6.62
CA LEU A 68 -30.35 10.23 7.50
C LEU A 68 -29.19 10.81 6.68
N ASP A 69 -28.90 12.09 6.86
CA ASP A 69 -27.79 12.77 6.19
C ASP A 69 -26.47 12.48 6.91
N ILE A 70 -25.97 11.25 6.73
CA ILE A 70 -24.72 10.79 7.32
C ILE A 70 -23.65 10.56 6.27
N HIS A 71 -22.39 10.64 6.73
CA HIS A 71 -21.20 10.38 5.93
C HIS A 71 -20.31 9.37 6.68
N TRP A 72 -19.92 8.29 6.02
CA TRP A 72 -19.10 7.30 6.70
C TRP A 72 -17.99 6.71 5.82
N THR A 73 -16.98 6.18 6.52
CA THR A 73 -15.84 5.44 5.98
C THR A 73 -15.55 4.18 6.79
N GLY A 74 -14.89 3.21 6.21
CA GLY A 74 -14.46 1.99 6.91
C GLY A 74 -13.55 1.11 6.08
N TYR A 75 -12.91 0.13 6.75
CA TYR A 75 -12.03 -0.84 6.07
C TYR A 75 -12.84 -1.90 5.33
N CYS A 76 -12.46 -2.15 4.10
CA CYS A 76 -13.16 -3.00 3.15
C CYS A 76 -12.17 -3.93 2.44
N ARG A 77 -12.62 -5.08 2.02
CA ARG A 77 -11.91 -5.90 1.04
C ARG A 77 -12.65 -5.88 -0.29
N CYS A 78 -11.92 -6.03 -1.39
CA CYS A 78 -12.55 -6.26 -2.67
C CYS A 78 -13.29 -7.60 -2.66
N ASP A 79 -14.47 -7.62 -3.25
CA ASP A 79 -15.35 -8.79 -3.34
C ASP A 79 -16.13 -8.73 -4.65
N GLY A 80 -15.99 -9.74 -5.49
CA GLY A 80 -16.66 -9.78 -6.80
C GLY A 80 -18.21 -9.81 -6.75
N ARG A 81 -18.78 -9.95 -5.54
CA ARG A 81 -20.24 -9.86 -5.32
C ARG A 81 -20.72 -8.41 -5.12
N MET A 82 -19.79 -7.47 -4.93
CA MET A 82 -20.10 -6.04 -4.85
C MET A 82 -20.13 -5.47 -6.27
N ASP A 83 -21.29 -5.50 -6.88
CA ASP A 83 -21.56 -4.97 -8.21
C ASP A 83 -21.90 -3.46 -8.18
N ALA A 84 -22.09 -2.88 -9.36
CA ALA A 84 -22.42 -1.45 -9.49
C ALA A 84 -23.68 -1.04 -8.71
N GLU A 85 -24.69 -1.93 -8.59
CA GLU A 85 -25.90 -1.66 -7.82
C GLU A 85 -25.62 -1.65 -6.32
N TYR A 86 -24.76 -2.56 -5.87
CA TYR A 86 -24.31 -2.59 -4.48
C TYR A 86 -23.61 -1.28 -4.09
N TYR A 87 -22.73 -0.77 -4.95
CA TYR A 87 -22.05 0.51 -4.70
C TYR A 87 -23.00 1.72 -4.69
N LYS A 88 -24.05 1.70 -5.51
CA LYS A 88 -25.10 2.72 -5.44
C LYS A 88 -25.85 2.68 -4.11
N ASP A 89 -26.19 1.49 -3.61
CA ASP A 89 -26.82 1.34 -2.30
C ASP A 89 -25.90 1.88 -1.19
N LEU A 90 -24.58 1.55 -1.23
CA LEU A 90 -23.60 2.09 -0.28
C LEU A 90 -23.57 3.62 -0.29
N LYS A 91 -23.56 4.23 -1.49
CA LYS A 91 -23.54 5.69 -1.62
C LYS A 91 -24.82 6.34 -1.13
N ALA A 92 -25.96 5.77 -1.44
CA ALA A 92 -27.26 6.23 -0.96
C ALA A 92 -27.35 6.17 0.59
N GLY A 93 -26.68 5.20 1.21
CA GLY A 93 -26.55 5.09 2.66
C GLY A 93 -25.38 5.84 3.30
N GLY A 94 -24.82 6.83 2.60
CA GLY A 94 -23.83 7.78 3.14
C GLY A 94 -22.37 7.31 3.08
N CYS A 95 -22.03 6.24 2.36
CA CYS A 95 -20.65 5.84 2.17
C CYS A 95 -19.89 6.86 1.33
N GLU A 96 -18.80 7.42 1.86
CA GLU A 96 -17.96 8.38 1.14
C GLU A 96 -16.63 7.79 0.71
N VAL A 97 -16.02 6.97 1.55
CA VAL A 97 -14.70 6.40 1.32
C VAL A 97 -14.67 4.94 1.78
N LEU A 98 -14.08 4.06 0.98
CA LEU A 98 -13.74 2.70 1.38
C LEU A 98 -12.22 2.52 1.41
N ASN A 99 -11.72 2.04 2.55
CA ASN A 99 -10.29 1.76 2.75
C ASN A 99 -10.01 0.30 2.41
N TYR A 100 -9.45 0.04 1.23
CA TYR A 100 -9.20 -1.30 0.76
C TYR A 100 -7.80 -1.79 1.15
N GLY A 101 -7.75 -2.95 1.80
CA GLY A 101 -6.51 -3.72 1.86
C GLY A 101 -6.32 -4.43 0.52
N ILE A 102 -5.50 -3.87 -0.36
CA ILE A 102 -5.19 -4.43 -1.69
C ILE A 102 -4.01 -5.37 -1.60
N GLU A 103 -3.01 -4.96 -0.88
CA GLU A 103 -1.75 -5.59 -0.57
C GLU A 103 -0.82 -5.72 -1.78
N SER A 104 -1.28 -6.25 -2.92
CA SER A 104 -0.47 -6.45 -4.12
C SER A 104 -1.31 -6.33 -5.41
N GLY A 105 -0.70 -5.92 -6.50
CA GLY A 105 -1.26 -6.01 -7.86
C GLY A 105 -0.80 -7.26 -8.62
N SER A 106 -0.01 -8.13 -7.98
CA SER A 106 0.40 -9.41 -8.53
C SER A 106 -0.49 -10.54 -8.05
N GLN A 107 -1.10 -11.28 -8.97
CA GLN A 107 -1.94 -12.43 -8.62
C GLN A 107 -1.14 -13.51 -7.88
N VAL A 108 0.11 -13.73 -8.25
CA VAL A 108 1.01 -14.69 -7.59
C VAL A 108 1.18 -14.37 -6.11
N VAL A 109 1.35 -13.09 -5.78
CA VAL A 109 1.48 -12.63 -4.39
C VAL A 109 0.14 -12.71 -3.65
N LEU A 110 -0.96 -12.29 -4.28
CA LEU A 110 -2.31 -12.39 -3.70
C LEU A 110 -2.70 -13.83 -3.35
N ASP A 111 -2.36 -14.78 -4.23
CA ASP A 111 -2.60 -16.21 -4.01
C ASP A 111 -1.75 -16.75 -2.85
N ALA A 112 -0.49 -16.37 -2.77
CA ALA A 112 0.40 -16.75 -1.66
C ALA A 112 -0.03 -16.13 -0.31
N MET A 113 -0.62 -14.93 -0.36
CA MET A 113 -1.24 -14.27 0.79
C MET A 113 -2.59 -14.89 1.21
N ASP A 114 -3.12 -15.82 0.45
CA ASP A 114 -4.48 -16.37 0.59
C ASP A 114 -5.56 -15.27 0.62
N LYS A 115 -5.37 -14.24 -0.21
CA LYS A 115 -6.25 -13.06 -0.24
C LYS A 115 -7.64 -13.36 -0.81
N LYS A 116 -7.78 -14.40 -1.65
CA LYS A 116 -9.05 -14.83 -2.26
C LYS A 116 -9.74 -13.69 -3.03
N VAL A 117 -8.99 -12.96 -3.82
CA VAL A 117 -9.46 -11.93 -4.73
C VAL A 117 -8.57 -11.93 -5.96
N THR A 118 -9.11 -11.60 -7.11
CA THR A 118 -8.35 -11.46 -8.34
C THR A 118 -8.13 -9.99 -8.69
N VAL A 119 -7.03 -9.72 -9.42
CA VAL A 119 -6.71 -8.36 -9.88
C VAL A 119 -7.86 -7.74 -10.71
N PRO A 120 -8.53 -8.47 -11.63
CA PRO A 120 -9.70 -7.95 -12.33
C PRO A 120 -10.89 -7.61 -11.41
N GLU A 121 -11.14 -8.41 -10.36
CA GLU A 121 -12.20 -8.12 -9.38
C GLU A 121 -11.90 -6.83 -8.60
N MET A 122 -10.64 -6.61 -8.20
CA MET A 122 -10.23 -5.37 -7.56
C MET A 122 -10.49 -4.16 -8.48
N GLU A 123 -10.08 -4.25 -9.74
CA GLU A 123 -10.29 -3.18 -10.71
C GLU A 123 -11.79 -2.89 -10.96
N ALA A 124 -12.62 -3.94 -11.01
CA ALA A 124 -14.07 -3.79 -11.13
C ALA A 124 -14.67 -3.06 -9.92
N ASN A 125 -14.28 -3.45 -8.70
CA ASN A 125 -14.73 -2.78 -7.48
C ASN A 125 -14.35 -1.29 -7.46
N PHE A 126 -13.14 -0.94 -7.87
CA PHE A 126 -12.73 0.47 -7.95
C PHE A 126 -13.54 1.25 -8.97
N ARG A 127 -13.79 0.67 -10.13
CA ARG A 127 -14.57 1.30 -11.20
C ARG A 127 -16.01 1.53 -10.78
N ASP A 128 -16.64 0.53 -10.20
CA ASP A 128 -18.04 0.59 -9.76
C ASP A 128 -18.20 1.56 -8.58
N GLY A 129 -17.27 1.53 -7.61
CA GLY A 129 -17.22 2.48 -6.50
C GLY A 129 -17.05 3.92 -6.98
N TYR A 130 -16.11 4.15 -7.90
CA TYR A 130 -15.88 5.46 -8.49
C TYR A 130 -17.14 5.98 -9.25
N ALA A 131 -17.78 5.12 -10.05
CA ALA A 131 -18.99 5.46 -10.78
C ALA A 131 -20.15 5.79 -9.83
N ALA A 132 -20.24 5.15 -8.68
CA ALA A 132 -21.22 5.47 -7.64
C ALA A 132 -20.87 6.73 -6.84
N GLY A 133 -19.66 7.25 -6.98
CA GLY A 133 -19.19 8.41 -6.26
C GLY A 133 -18.61 8.12 -4.89
N ILE A 134 -18.08 6.92 -4.69
CA ILE A 134 -17.34 6.49 -3.50
C ILE A 134 -15.84 6.50 -3.83
N ASP A 135 -15.06 7.10 -2.96
CA ASP A 135 -13.61 7.12 -3.11
C ASP A 135 -12.99 5.83 -2.56
N ALA A 136 -12.00 5.29 -3.27
CA ALA A 136 -11.23 4.14 -2.82
C ALA A 136 -9.86 4.59 -2.32
N MET A 137 -9.58 4.40 -1.04
CA MET A 137 -8.23 4.47 -0.47
C MET A 137 -7.63 3.06 -0.42
N THR A 138 -6.35 2.93 -0.74
CA THR A 138 -5.72 1.61 -0.90
C THR A 138 -4.48 1.47 -0.05
N ASN A 139 -4.37 0.31 0.63
CA ASN A 139 -3.21 -0.07 1.42
C ASN A 139 -2.46 -1.20 0.70
N TRP A 140 -1.13 -1.15 0.75
CA TRP A 140 -0.23 -2.02 0.01
C TRP A 140 0.82 -2.63 0.91
N ILE A 141 1.21 -3.86 0.62
CA ILE A 141 2.31 -4.57 1.27
C ILE A 141 3.37 -4.87 0.23
N VAL A 142 4.61 -4.52 0.52
CA VAL A 142 5.76 -4.70 -0.36
C VAL A 142 6.75 -5.67 0.27
N GLY A 143 7.32 -6.54 -0.54
CA GLY A 143 8.34 -7.46 -0.07
C GLY A 143 7.78 -8.70 0.62
N TYR A 144 6.61 -9.19 0.23
CA TYR A 144 6.13 -10.49 0.69
C TYR A 144 7.10 -11.62 0.27
N PRO A 145 7.28 -12.72 1.04
CA PRO A 145 8.37 -13.70 0.82
C PRO A 145 8.55 -14.26 -0.59
N ASN A 146 7.47 -14.36 -1.35
CA ASN A 146 7.51 -14.82 -2.75
C ASN A 146 7.41 -13.71 -3.78
N GLU A 147 7.46 -12.44 -3.36
CA GLU A 147 7.48 -11.31 -4.28
C GLU A 147 8.85 -11.20 -4.94
N GLY A 148 8.95 -11.50 -6.22
CA GLY A 148 10.13 -11.23 -7.05
C GLY A 148 10.03 -9.86 -7.71
N GLN A 149 11.01 -9.55 -8.54
CA GLN A 149 11.03 -8.31 -9.32
C GLN A 149 9.80 -8.18 -10.24
N LYS A 150 9.41 -9.30 -10.87
CA LYS A 150 8.24 -9.33 -11.75
C LYS A 150 6.94 -9.03 -10.99
N GLU A 151 6.77 -9.60 -9.82
CA GLU A 151 5.59 -9.41 -8.98
C GLU A 151 5.49 -7.96 -8.48
N LEU A 152 6.62 -7.34 -8.14
CA LEU A 152 6.68 -5.92 -7.83
C LEU A 152 6.30 -5.07 -9.06
N GLU A 153 6.86 -5.38 -10.24
CA GLU A 153 6.50 -4.70 -11.49
C GLU A 153 5.00 -4.83 -11.82
N ASP A 154 4.41 -6.01 -11.64
CA ASP A 154 2.98 -6.24 -11.80
C ASP A 154 2.15 -5.33 -10.85
N THR A 155 2.59 -5.23 -9.58
CA THR A 155 1.96 -4.37 -8.56
C THR A 155 2.03 -2.90 -8.94
N LEU A 156 3.21 -2.40 -9.29
CA LEU A 156 3.41 -0.99 -9.67
C LEU A 156 2.65 -0.65 -10.96
N THR A 157 2.63 -1.57 -11.93
CA THR A 157 1.89 -1.40 -13.19
C THR A 157 0.39 -1.33 -12.94
N PHE A 158 -0.14 -2.21 -12.10
CA PHE A 158 -1.55 -2.19 -11.71
C PHE A 158 -1.90 -0.88 -11.00
N MET A 159 -1.11 -0.50 -10.00
CA MET A 159 -1.28 0.75 -9.25
C MET A 159 -1.28 1.97 -10.18
N TYR A 160 -0.29 2.07 -11.07
CA TYR A 160 -0.23 3.15 -12.06
C TYR A 160 -1.50 3.20 -12.91
N ARG A 161 -1.93 2.06 -13.42
CA ARG A 161 -3.10 1.98 -14.31
C ARG A 161 -4.36 2.48 -13.63
N VAL A 162 -4.67 2.00 -12.42
CA VAL A 162 -5.90 2.37 -11.70
C VAL A 162 -5.83 3.79 -11.14
N ARG A 163 -4.64 4.23 -10.69
CA ARG A 163 -4.42 5.59 -10.19
C ARG A 163 -4.53 6.63 -11.31
N ASN A 164 -3.97 6.34 -12.49
CA ASN A 164 -4.02 7.23 -13.66
C ASN A 164 -5.44 7.40 -14.20
N GLN A 165 -6.31 6.42 -14.00
CA GLN A 165 -7.75 6.53 -14.28
C GLN A 165 -8.52 7.30 -13.18
N GLY A 166 -7.88 7.69 -12.10
CA GLY A 166 -8.51 8.37 -10.97
C GLY A 166 -9.35 7.45 -10.09
N LEU A 167 -9.23 6.13 -10.23
CA LEU A 167 -10.09 5.17 -9.55
C LEU A 167 -9.72 4.99 -8.07
N ILE A 168 -8.47 5.25 -7.71
CA ILE A 168 -7.96 5.05 -6.35
C ILE A 168 -7.14 6.23 -5.86
N ALA A 169 -7.07 6.38 -4.54
CA ALA A 169 -6.01 7.10 -3.83
C ALA A 169 -5.14 6.09 -3.08
N ILE A 170 -3.83 6.32 -3.05
CA ILE A 170 -2.89 5.47 -2.33
C ILE A 170 -2.78 6.04 -0.92
N SER A 171 -3.22 5.26 0.06
CA SER A 171 -3.19 5.66 1.46
C SER A 171 -1.81 5.39 2.05
N GLN A 172 -1.35 4.13 1.89
CA GLN A 172 -0.11 3.71 2.53
C GLN A 172 0.45 2.47 1.84
N GLY A 173 1.79 2.38 1.81
CA GLY A 173 2.53 1.18 1.51
C GLY A 173 3.45 0.84 2.67
N THR A 174 3.44 -0.41 3.10
CA THR A 174 4.28 -0.92 4.20
C THR A 174 5.13 -2.08 3.74
N GLY A 175 6.32 -2.21 4.29
CA GLY A 175 7.12 -3.42 4.16
C GLY A 175 6.41 -4.59 4.83
N PHE A 176 6.54 -5.78 4.25
CA PHE A 176 6.01 -6.97 4.88
C PHE A 176 6.76 -7.29 6.17
N SER A 177 6.02 -7.37 7.26
CA SER A 177 6.52 -7.79 8.59
C SER A 177 5.97 -9.17 8.95
N VAL A 178 6.77 -9.98 9.63
CA VAL A 178 6.34 -11.31 10.12
C VAL A 178 5.81 -11.19 11.54
N GLY A 179 4.50 -11.15 11.70
CA GLY A 179 3.87 -11.27 13.01
C GLY A 179 3.94 -12.72 13.51
N VAL A 180 4.27 -12.91 14.78
CA VAL A 180 4.43 -14.25 15.38
C VAL A 180 3.15 -15.08 15.39
N ASP A 181 2.01 -14.40 15.44
CA ASP A 181 0.68 -15.02 15.49
C ASP A 181 0.03 -15.17 14.11
N THR A 182 0.74 -14.77 13.05
CA THR A 182 0.28 -14.95 11.66
C THR A 182 0.52 -16.38 11.19
N ILE A 183 -0.19 -16.79 10.13
CA ILE A 183 0.06 -18.09 9.48
C ILE A 183 1.52 -18.18 8.99
N VAL A 184 2.07 -17.09 8.47
CA VAL A 184 3.48 -17.01 8.07
C VAL A 184 4.40 -17.23 9.28
N GLY A 185 4.20 -16.49 10.37
CA GLY A 185 5.03 -16.58 11.57
C GLY A 185 5.02 -17.96 12.22
N GLN A 186 3.87 -18.64 12.17
CA GLN A 186 3.72 -20.01 12.71
C GLN A 186 4.24 -21.10 11.76
N ASN A 187 4.57 -20.78 10.51
CA ASN A 187 4.95 -21.74 9.47
C ASN A 187 6.15 -21.27 8.64
N LEU A 188 7.20 -20.74 9.29
CA LEU A 188 8.36 -20.13 8.62
C LEU A 188 8.95 -21.02 7.52
N ASP A 189 9.07 -22.33 7.76
CA ASP A 189 9.60 -23.28 6.77
C ASP A 189 8.78 -23.33 5.48
N LYS A 190 7.46 -23.31 5.60
CA LYS A 190 6.54 -23.31 4.47
C LYS A 190 6.70 -22.06 3.58
N PHE A 191 7.06 -20.95 4.20
CA PHE A 191 7.29 -19.67 3.53
C PHE A 191 8.77 -19.41 3.21
N ASN A 192 9.62 -20.44 3.33
CA ASN A 192 11.07 -20.35 3.06
C ASN A 192 11.78 -19.30 3.91
N LEU A 193 11.29 -19.04 5.13
CA LEU A 193 11.86 -18.02 6.01
C LEU A 193 12.87 -18.60 6.99
N SER A 194 13.89 -17.79 7.33
CA SER A 194 14.86 -18.12 8.36
C SER A 194 14.24 -17.94 9.76
N PRO A 195 14.47 -18.88 10.69
CA PRO A 195 13.91 -18.81 12.04
C PRO A 195 14.57 -17.76 12.94
N PHE A 196 15.68 -17.15 12.53
CA PHE A 196 16.47 -16.24 13.37
C PHE A 196 16.04 -14.77 13.31
N TYR A 197 15.02 -14.42 12.55
CA TYR A 197 14.63 -13.04 12.30
C TYR A 197 13.17 -12.81 12.67
N TYR A 198 12.94 -11.71 13.39
CA TYR A 198 11.62 -11.26 13.83
C TYR A 198 11.13 -10.08 13.00
N TYR A 199 9.83 -9.92 12.91
CA TYR A 199 9.16 -8.76 12.29
C TYR A 199 9.82 -8.34 10.97
N ASP A 200 10.49 -7.21 10.94
CA ASP A 200 11.08 -6.64 9.73
C ASP A 200 12.44 -7.21 9.37
N HIS A 201 13.07 -7.99 10.27
CA HIS A 201 14.40 -8.56 10.07
C HIS A 201 14.41 -9.95 9.46
N TRP A 202 13.27 -10.48 9.04
CA TRP A 202 13.18 -11.78 8.39
C TRP A 202 13.90 -11.79 7.02
N ILE A 203 14.41 -12.93 6.62
CA ILE A 203 15.00 -13.19 5.32
C ILE A 203 14.53 -14.56 4.80
N THR A 204 14.56 -14.75 3.47
CA THR A 204 14.35 -16.09 2.91
C THR A 204 15.60 -16.93 3.06
N LYS A 205 15.44 -18.26 3.24
CA LYS A 205 16.56 -19.20 3.41
C LYS A 205 17.49 -19.26 2.20
N ASP A 206 16.95 -18.98 1.01
CA ASP A 206 17.70 -18.91 -0.25
C ASP A 206 18.25 -17.49 -0.55
N TYR A 207 18.09 -16.56 0.39
CA TYR A 207 18.53 -15.17 0.29
C TYR A 207 17.96 -14.38 -0.90
N LYS A 208 16.96 -14.87 -1.60
CA LYS A 208 16.29 -14.10 -2.67
C LYS A 208 15.52 -12.90 -2.16
N MET A 209 15.08 -12.93 -0.91
CA MET A 209 14.57 -11.78 -0.19
C MET A 209 15.42 -11.58 1.05
N SER A 210 16.37 -10.67 0.99
CA SER A 210 17.20 -10.23 2.11
C SER A 210 16.69 -8.90 2.66
N ILE A 211 17.27 -8.42 3.75
CA ILE A 211 16.98 -7.08 4.30
C ILE A 211 17.22 -6.01 3.22
N VAL A 212 18.31 -6.11 2.48
CA VAL A 212 18.65 -5.16 1.40
C VAL A 212 17.58 -5.15 0.32
N HIS A 213 17.12 -6.32 -0.14
CA HIS A 213 16.06 -6.40 -1.14
C HIS A 213 14.75 -5.75 -0.65
N LYS A 214 14.39 -5.97 0.61
CA LYS A 214 13.19 -5.35 1.20
C LYS A 214 13.30 -3.83 1.24
N LEU A 215 14.43 -3.30 1.68
CA LEU A 215 14.67 -1.86 1.73
C LEU A 215 14.63 -1.23 0.34
N ILE A 216 15.29 -1.84 -0.65
CA ILE A 216 15.25 -1.41 -2.05
C ILE A 216 13.81 -1.36 -2.55
N ARG A 217 13.03 -2.39 -2.31
CA ARG A 217 11.62 -2.45 -2.74
C ARG A 217 10.76 -1.41 -2.06
N MET A 218 10.95 -1.21 -0.76
CA MET A 218 10.25 -0.17 -0.03
C MET A 218 10.58 1.22 -0.56
N LYS A 219 11.85 1.51 -0.82
CA LYS A 219 12.25 2.80 -1.41
C LYS A 219 11.72 2.97 -2.84
N SER A 220 11.80 1.93 -3.67
CA SER A 220 11.21 1.93 -5.02
C SER A 220 9.71 2.21 -4.98
N PHE A 221 9.00 1.57 -4.07
CA PHE A 221 7.58 1.78 -3.87
C PHE A 221 7.27 3.21 -3.40
N SER A 222 8.03 3.72 -2.41
CA SER A 222 7.89 5.08 -1.90
C SER A 222 8.07 6.11 -3.02
N ILE A 223 9.17 6.02 -3.76
CA ILE A 223 9.43 6.92 -4.89
C ILE A 223 8.30 6.89 -5.91
N PHE A 224 7.80 5.69 -6.21
CA PHE A 224 6.69 5.53 -7.15
C PHE A 224 5.40 6.19 -6.67
N THR A 225 5.04 5.96 -5.42
CA THR A 225 3.84 6.56 -4.84
C THR A 225 3.94 8.07 -4.76
N ASP A 226 5.13 8.57 -4.44
CA ASP A 226 5.41 10.00 -4.41
C ASP A 226 5.25 10.62 -5.80
N LEU A 227 5.82 10.00 -6.82
CA LEU A 227 5.65 10.43 -8.21
C LEU A 227 4.18 10.41 -8.65
N LEU A 228 3.44 9.35 -8.32
CA LEU A 228 2.01 9.28 -8.64
C LEU A 228 1.19 10.34 -7.91
N ASN A 229 1.61 10.74 -6.71
CA ASN A 229 0.91 11.76 -5.93
C ASN A 229 1.25 13.20 -6.38
N THR A 230 2.44 13.44 -6.95
CA THR A 230 2.85 14.76 -7.47
C THR A 230 2.28 15.06 -8.84
N GLU A 231 1.85 14.07 -9.58
CA GLU A 231 1.29 14.30 -10.89
C GLU A 231 -0.03 15.08 -10.82
N LYS A 232 0.00 16.32 -11.32
CA LYS A 232 -1.21 17.09 -11.67
C LYS A 232 -2.12 16.39 -12.70
N THR A 233 -1.79 15.18 -13.11
CA THR A 233 -2.48 14.37 -14.11
C THR A 233 -3.73 13.66 -13.57
N CYS A 234 -4.01 13.70 -12.29
CA CYS A 234 -5.39 13.52 -11.86
C CYS A 234 -6.19 14.72 -12.32
N SER A 235 -6.64 14.69 -13.56
CA SER A 235 -7.49 15.72 -14.18
C SER A 235 -8.87 15.82 -13.54
N LYS A 236 -9.16 15.02 -12.54
CA LYS A 236 -10.34 15.17 -11.69
C LYS A 236 -9.86 15.47 -10.28
N PRO A 237 -10.30 16.61 -9.71
CA PRO A 237 -9.99 16.87 -8.32
C PRO A 237 -10.46 15.67 -7.50
N THR A 238 -9.55 15.03 -6.77
CA THR A 238 -9.94 14.24 -5.62
C THR A 238 -10.87 15.09 -4.82
N ARG A 239 -12.02 14.56 -4.45
CA ARG A 239 -13.05 15.32 -3.77
C ARG A 239 -12.47 16.12 -2.61
N PRO A 240 -12.99 17.30 -2.30
CA PRO A 240 -12.39 18.24 -1.33
C PRO A 240 -12.05 17.63 0.03
N ASN A 241 -12.74 16.55 0.40
CA ASN A 241 -12.53 15.87 1.68
C ASN A 241 -11.27 15.00 1.69
N LEU A 242 -10.85 14.43 0.56
CA LEU A 242 -9.56 13.72 0.46
C LEU A 242 -8.38 14.68 0.31
N ALA A 243 -8.59 15.84 -0.30
CA ALA A 243 -7.53 16.86 -0.42
C ALA A 243 -6.97 17.33 0.93
N LYS A 244 -7.71 17.17 2.02
CA LYS A 244 -7.23 17.46 3.38
C LYS A 244 -6.23 16.43 3.92
N PHE A 245 -6.14 15.26 3.29
CA PHE A 245 -5.22 14.17 3.67
C PHE A 245 -4.05 13.99 2.69
N HIS A 246 -3.96 14.82 1.64
CA HIS A 246 -2.82 14.77 0.74
C HIS A 246 -1.63 15.48 1.39
N TYR A 247 -0.58 14.74 1.65
CA TYR A 247 0.74 15.31 1.86
C TYR A 247 1.14 16.05 0.59
N ASN A 248 1.25 17.36 0.66
CA ASN A 248 1.83 18.18 -0.39
C ASN A 248 3.34 17.95 -0.42
N ILE A 249 3.78 16.89 -1.06
CA ILE A 249 5.17 16.74 -1.43
C ILE A 249 5.36 17.59 -2.68
N LYS A 250 5.98 18.73 -2.51
CA LYS A 250 6.41 19.58 -3.61
C LYS A 250 7.73 19.02 -4.13
N PHE A 251 7.71 18.42 -5.29
CA PHE A 251 8.91 18.30 -6.09
C PHE A 251 9.07 19.60 -6.87
N ASP A 252 9.87 20.51 -6.33
CA ASP A 252 10.21 21.78 -6.99
C ASP A 252 11.36 21.60 -7.99
N ASN A 253 11.51 20.41 -8.60
CA ASN A 253 12.57 20.22 -9.58
C ASN A 253 12.01 20.29 -11.01
N PRO A 254 12.23 21.41 -11.73
CA PRO A 254 11.75 21.58 -13.10
C PRO A 254 12.41 20.65 -14.13
N ASP A 255 13.55 20.04 -13.79
CA ASP A 255 14.40 19.29 -14.70
C ASP A 255 14.16 17.75 -14.65
N ASN A 256 13.10 17.30 -13.97
CA ASN A 256 12.81 15.87 -13.79
C ASN A 256 13.97 15.07 -13.16
N GLU A 257 14.71 15.69 -12.26
CA GLU A 257 15.75 15.05 -11.46
C GLU A 257 15.14 14.56 -10.15
N PHE A 258 15.49 13.33 -9.75
CA PHE A 258 15.08 12.75 -8.47
C PHE A 258 16.32 12.55 -7.61
N ASP A 259 16.36 13.24 -6.48
CA ASP A 259 17.35 13.00 -5.45
C ASP A 259 16.78 12.00 -4.45
N ILE A 260 17.39 10.84 -4.36
CA ILE A 260 17.07 9.83 -3.36
C ILE A 260 18.17 9.88 -2.31
N GLU A 261 17.80 10.36 -1.14
CA GLU A 261 18.68 10.31 0.02
C GLU A 261 18.40 9.04 0.80
N TYR A 262 19.43 8.24 1.02
CA TYR A 262 19.39 7.09 1.89
C TYR A 262 19.86 7.49 3.27
N ASP A 263 19.00 7.23 4.25
CA ASP A 263 19.41 7.26 5.65
C ASP A 263 19.98 5.89 6.00
N TYR A 264 21.21 5.88 6.56
CA TYR A 264 21.89 4.65 6.95
C TYR A 264 21.24 3.92 8.11
N ASP A 265 20.33 4.56 8.84
CA ASP A 265 19.55 3.93 9.92
C ASP A 265 18.72 2.74 9.39
N ASP A 266 18.37 2.75 8.11
CA ASP A 266 17.63 1.69 7.46
C ASP A 266 18.50 0.46 7.08
N PHE A 267 19.84 0.53 7.23
CA PHE A 267 20.76 -0.52 6.74
C PHE A 267 21.70 -1.02 7.83
N ASP A 268 21.87 -2.34 7.94
CA ASP A 268 23.04 -2.88 8.57
C ASP A 268 24.25 -2.71 7.64
N TYR A 269 25.10 -1.74 7.95
CA TYR A 269 26.30 -1.41 7.19
C TYR A 269 27.19 -2.62 6.86
N ASN A 270 27.24 -3.60 7.76
CA ASN A 270 28.05 -4.80 7.53
C ASN A 270 27.53 -5.65 6.37
N ILE A 271 26.26 -5.50 5.99
CA ILE A 271 25.66 -6.20 4.87
C ILE A 271 26.04 -5.55 3.54
N ILE A 272 26.19 -4.20 3.53
CA ILE A 272 26.46 -3.43 2.32
C ILE A 272 27.95 -3.17 2.07
N LYS A 273 28.76 -3.24 3.12
CA LYS A 273 30.22 -2.93 3.07
C LYS A 273 31.02 -3.64 1.98
N PRO A 274 30.75 -4.91 1.59
CA PRO A 274 31.62 -5.61 0.66
C PRO A 274 31.61 -5.07 -0.76
N ASP A 275 30.51 -4.44 -1.21
CA ASP A 275 30.43 -4.04 -2.62
C ASP A 275 29.32 -3.02 -2.89
N ILE A 276 29.62 -1.74 -2.71
CA ILE A 276 28.68 -0.63 -2.92
C ILE A 276 28.33 -0.44 -4.39
N SER A 277 29.27 -0.72 -5.31
CA SER A 277 28.96 -0.64 -6.73
C SER A 277 27.88 -1.65 -7.09
N ASN A 278 28.02 -2.91 -6.62
CA ASN A 278 26.99 -3.93 -6.82
C ASN A 278 25.67 -3.58 -6.12
N PHE A 279 25.72 -2.89 -4.98
CA PHE A 279 24.52 -2.39 -4.32
C PHE A 279 23.81 -1.33 -5.16
N ALA A 280 24.53 -0.34 -5.66
CA ALA A 280 23.97 0.69 -6.50
C ALA A 280 23.36 0.11 -7.80
N ASP A 281 24.07 -0.83 -8.45
CA ASP A 281 23.57 -1.54 -9.62
C ASP A 281 22.33 -2.38 -9.30
N SER A 282 22.31 -3.06 -8.15
CA SER A 282 21.14 -3.82 -7.69
C SER A 282 19.96 -2.91 -7.42
N LEU A 283 20.17 -1.77 -6.79
CA LEU A 283 19.15 -0.77 -6.53
C LEU A 283 18.55 -0.24 -7.84
N VAL A 284 19.39 0.15 -8.80
CA VAL A 284 18.92 0.65 -10.08
C VAL A 284 18.16 -0.44 -10.85
N ASN A 285 18.61 -1.68 -10.83
CA ASN A 285 17.90 -2.80 -11.46
C ASN A 285 16.53 -3.05 -10.83
N GLU A 286 16.39 -2.92 -9.53
CA GLU A 286 15.09 -3.06 -8.82
C GLU A 286 14.17 -1.86 -9.10
N ILE A 287 14.70 -0.66 -9.19
CA ILE A 287 13.93 0.56 -9.49
C ILE A 287 13.62 0.66 -11.00
N TRP A 288 14.42 0.01 -11.85
CA TRP A 288 14.33 0.16 -13.29
C TRP A 288 12.95 -0.12 -13.90
N PRO A 289 12.23 -1.19 -13.57
CA PRO A 289 10.90 -1.44 -14.12
C PRO A 289 9.96 -0.26 -13.90
N PHE A 290 10.11 0.38 -12.77
CA PHE A 290 9.36 1.54 -12.35
C PHE A 290 9.81 2.83 -13.07
N LEU A 291 11.09 3.12 -13.11
CA LEU A 291 11.64 4.25 -13.88
C LEU A 291 11.26 4.15 -15.37
N ARG A 292 11.22 2.94 -15.92
CA ARG A 292 10.77 2.70 -17.29
C ARG A 292 9.32 3.10 -17.52
N ILE A 293 8.43 2.87 -16.55
CA ILE A 293 7.03 3.28 -16.63
C ILE A 293 6.95 4.81 -16.65
N VAL A 294 7.64 5.46 -15.74
CA VAL A 294 7.67 6.92 -15.63
C VAL A 294 8.37 7.53 -16.86
N TRP A 295 9.49 6.96 -17.29
CA TRP A 295 10.22 7.40 -18.48
C TRP A 295 9.35 7.39 -19.76
N ARG A 296 8.58 6.32 -19.99
CA ARG A 296 7.68 6.22 -21.14
C ARG A 296 6.58 7.28 -21.15
N THR A 297 6.25 7.82 -19.99
CA THR A 297 5.18 8.82 -19.87
C THR A 297 5.69 10.26 -19.84
N LYS A 298 6.93 10.50 -19.43
CA LYS A 298 7.45 11.85 -19.13
C LYS A 298 8.78 12.22 -19.79
N GLY A 299 9.47 11.29 -20.44
CA GLY A 299 10.78 11.50 -21.02
C GLY A 299 11.94 11.02 -20.16
N ALA A 300 13.15 11.48 -20.47
CA ALA A 300 14.37 11.05 -19.81
C ALA A 300 14.49 11.54 -18.38
N TYR A 301 14.97 10.69 -17.47
CA TYR A 301 15.17 10.99 -16.06
C TYR A 301 16.63 10.84 -15.66
N ARG A 302 17.01 11.66 -14.69
CA ARG A 302 18.25 11.52 -13.96
C ARG A 302 17.93 11.04 -12.56
N LEU A 303 18.57 9.98 -12.13
CA LEU A 303 18.51 9.47 -10.76
C LEU A 303 19.84 9.78 -10.08
N HIS A 304 19.78 10.55 -9.01
CA HIS A 304 20.92 10.85 -8.16
C HIS A 304 20.77 10.07 -6.85
N LEU A 305 21.66 9.13 -6.61
CA LEU A 305 21.75 8.39 -5.35
C LEU A 305 22.84 9.02 -4.49
N LYS A 306 22.42 9.59 -3.39
CA LYS A 306 23.31 10.25 -2.45
C LYS A 306 23.34 9.48 -1.13
N PHE A 307 24.53 9.03 -0.75
CA PHE A 307 24.76 8.38 0.54
C PHE A 307 25.33 9.41 1.50
N ARG A 308 24.59 9.72 2.56
CA ARG A 308 25.01 10.73 3.53
C ARG A 308 26.04 10.19 4.50
N LYS A 309 26.93 11.11 4.92
CA LYS A 309 28.02 10.85 5.87
C LYS A 309 27.69 11.25 7.31
N ASP A 310 26.62 12.00 7.52
CA ASP A 310 26.34 12.73 8.78
C ASP A 310 25.67 11.84 9.81
N TRP A 311 26.39 10.82 10.24
CA TRP A 311 25.92 9.95 11.30
C TRP A 311 26.66 10.28 12.60
N GLU A 312 26.06 11.05 13.45
CA GLU A 312 26.40 11.15 14.86
C GLU A 312 25.51 10.19 15.66
N TYR A 313 26.04 8.99 15.93
CA TYR A 313 25.40 8.05 16.82
C TYR A 313 26.07 8.11 18.18
N GLU A 314 25.52 8.89 19.10
CA GLU A 314 26.06 9.01 20.46
C GLU A 314 25.63 7.89 21.43
N GLU A 315 24.70 6.99 21.08
CA GLU A 315 24.11 6.08 22.08
C GLU A 315 24.38 4.59 21.91
N TRP A 316 24.95 4.11 20.81
CA TRP A 316 25.18 2.67 20.60
C TRP A 316 26.62 2.38 20.24
N GLY A 317 27.49 2.36 21.25
CA GLY A 317 28.85 1.83 21.27
C GLY A 317 29.57 1.64 19.92
N GLU A 318 30.75 2.21 19.83
CA GLU A 318 31.77 2.11 18.77
C GLU A 318 31.45 1.11 17.62
N ARG A 319 30.74 1.57 16.61
CA ARG A 319 30.73 0.91 15.30
C ARG A 319 31.83 1.56 14.46
N ASN A 320 32.95 0.86 14.31
CA ASN A 320 34.10 1.24 13.51
C ASN A 320 33.79 1.18 11.99
N ALA A 321 32.78 1.84 11.53
CA ALA A 321 32.47 1.94 10.11
C ALA A 321 32.68 3.38 9.66
N ALA A 322 33.67 3.60 8.81
CA ALA A 322 33.79 4.88 8.11
C ALA A 322 32.56 5.07 7.23
N PRO A 323 31.87 6.20 7.34
CA PRO A 323 30.73 6.49 6.47
C PRO A 323 31.18 6.53 5.03
N LEU A 324 30.33 6.03 4.13
CA LEU A 324 30.52 6.13 2.70
C LEU A 324 30.05 7.48 2.22
N ASP A 325 30.97 8.21 1.65
CA ASP A 325 30.70 9.46 0.97
C ASP A 325 30.77 9.15 -0.53
N ALA A 326 29.63 8.79 -1.10
CA ALA A 326 29.57 8.45 -2.51
C ALA A 326 28.28 8.96 -3.15
N ASP A 327 28.46 9.69 -4.24
CA ASP A 327 27.37 10.12 -5.11
C ASP A 327 27.34 9.25 -6.36
N TYR A 328 26.18 8.66 -6.66
CA TYR A 328 25.95 7.91 -7.89
C TYR A 328 24.91 8.64 -8.73
N ILE A 329 25.28 9.00 -9.94
CA ILE A 329 24.38 9.68 -10.89
C ILE A 329 24.10 8.74 -12.04
N PHE A 330 22.86 8.30 -12.13
CA PHE A 330 22.38 7.48 -13.22
C PHE A 330 21.57 8.33 -14.19
N LYS A 331 21.84 8.22 -15.48
CA LYS A 331 21.07 8.89 -16.54
C LYS A 331 20.37 7.85 -17.37
N ILE A 332 19.14 8.13 -17.72
CA ILE A 332 18.36 7.29 -18.63
C ILE A 332 18.41 7.98 -19.99
N ASP A 333 18.92 7.27 -21.00
CA ASP A 333 18.98 7.76 -22.37
C ASP A 333 17.61 7.66 -23.08
N ASP A 334 17.54 8.21 -24.30
CA ASP A 334 16.32 8.22 -25.11
C ASP A 334 15.82 6.81 -25.48
N ASP A 335 16.69 5.80 -25.45
CA ASP A 335 16.36 4.40 -25.70
C ASP A 335 15.88 3.67 -24.44
N GLY A 336 15.87 4.36 -23.31
CA GLY A 336 15.44 3.81 -22.06
C GLY A 336 16.48 2.94 -21.37
N LYS A 337 17.76 3.14 -21.66
CA LYS A 337 18.88 2.56 -20.92
C LYS A 337 19.43 3.56 -19.94
N TRP A 338 19.76 3.10 -18.76
CA TRP A 338 20.48 3.91 -17.80
C TRP A 338 22.00 3.67 -17.90
N THR A 339 22.78 4.71 -17.62
CA THR A 339 24.24 4.68 -17.54
C THR A 339 24.68 5.39 -16.26
N ALA A 340 25.67 4.83 -15.58
CA ALA A 340 26.29 5.44 -14.40
C ALA A 340 27.25 6.58 -14.79
#